data_2eaca057ff300ebea14519cff9409b16
#
_entry.id   2eaca057ff300ebea14519cff9409b16
#
_cell.length_a   1.000
_cell.length_b   1.000
_cell.length_c   1.000
_cell.angle_alpha   90.00
_cell.angle_beta   90.00
_cell.angle_gamma   90.00
#
_symmetry.space_group_name_H-M   'P 1'
#
loop_
_entity.id
_entity.type
_entity.pdbx_description
1 polymer ?
#
loop_
_entity_poly.entity_id
_entity_poly.type
_entity_poly.pdbx_seq_one_letter_code
_entity_poly.pdbx_strand_id
1 'polypeptide(L)'
;MAAPLSADRLLRALRDEGLTVIEHRSWRTNNRNHKGPWGPTHGVMIHHTVSAGSASSVELCYNGHSALPGPLCHGVIDKAGTVHLVSAGRANHAGSGDGDVLQAVIAERATLPPDNEADTDGNRYFYGFEAVNLGDGRDPWPDAQLLAIERAAAAICRAHDWDERSVIGHLEWQPGKVDPRGFTMDSMRARIGKRLDQAPDGVAEPEKPKPPTKPTAPKPVPAPKPKYEPFPGAAFFKAGRSSPVVTAMGKRLVAEGCGRYTVGPGPKWSTADRNSYAAWQRKLGFTGSDADGIPGKSSWDRLKVPNV
;
A
#
# COMPACT_ATOMS: atom_id res chain seq x y z
N MET A 1 9.76 -12.93 21.52
CA MET A 1 9.24 -13.71 20.38
C MET A 1 7.89 -13.12 19.98
N ALA A 2 7.78 -12.63 18.76
CA ALA A 2 6.57 -11.93 18.30
C ALA A 2 5.59 -12.91 17.64
N ALA A 3 4.36 -12.95 18.15
CA ALA A 3 3.29 -13.68 17.48
C ALA A 3 2.94 -12.96 16.16
N PRO A 4 2.68 -13.69 15.07
CA PRO A 4 2.27 -13.06 13.81
C PRO A 4 1.02 -12.19 13.98
N LEU A 5 0.94 -11.11 13.22
CA LEU A 5 -0.27 -10.29 13.18
C LEU A 5 -1.46 -11.10 12.65
N SER A 6 -2.63 -10.92 13.25
CA SER A 6 -3.86 -11.37 12.62
C SER A 6 -4.11 -10.60 11.31
N ALA A 7 -4.91 -11.16 10.41
CA ALA A 7 -5.26 -10.51 9.14
C ALA A 7 -5.76 -9.07 9.35
N ASP A 8 -6.61 -8.84 10.36
CA ASP A 8 -7.14 -7.50 10.65
C ASP A 8 -6.07 -6.55 11.19
N ARG A 9 -5.14 -7.05 12.01
CA ARG A 9 -4.03 -6.24 12.51
C ARG A 9 -3.04 -5.89 11.39
N LEU A 10 -2.73 -6.83 10.49
CA LEU A 10 -1.89 -6.59 9.32
C LEU A 10 -2.50 -5.51 8.42
N LEU A 11 -3.78 -5.65 8.05
CA LEU A 11 -4.50 -4.67 7.25
C LEU A 11 -4.50 -3.29 7.90
N ARG A 12 -4.78 -3.24 9.20
CA ARG A 12 -4.81 -1.98 9.95
C ARG A 12 -3.44 -1.33 9.99
N ALA A 13 -2.38 -2.06 10.34
CA ALA A 13 -1.02 -1.54 10.40
C ALA A 13 -0.60 -0.88 9.08
N LEU A 14 -0.87 -1.53 7.94
CA LEU A 14 -0.57 -0.97 6.62
C LEU A 14 -1.38 0.31 6.33
N ARG A 15 -2.66 0.35 6.67
CA ARG A 15 -3.52 1.52 6.47
C ARG A 15 -3.13 2.68 7.39
N ASP A 16 -2.81 2.39 8.63
CA ASP A 16 -2.36 3.38 9.61
C ASP A 16 -1.03 4.02 9.20
N GLU A 17 -0.16 3.32 8.46
CA GLU A 17 1.05 3.89 7.85
C GLU A 17 0.79 4.67 6.55
N GLY A 18 -0.48 4.90 6.19
CA GLY A 18 -0.89 5.72 5.04
C GLY A 18 -0.84 5.00 3.68
N LEU A 19 -0.84 3.66 3.67
CA LEU A 19 -0.88 2.88 2.44
C LEU A 19 -2.29 2.74 1.87
N THR A 20 -2.39 2.79 0.55
CA THR A 20 -3.57 2.28 -0.17
C THR A 20 -3.50 0.77 -0.21
N VAL A 21 -4.45 0.09 0.44
CA VAL A 21 -4.46 -1.37 0.56
C VAL A 21 -5.71 -1.97 -0.07
N ILE A 22 -5.50 -2.88 -1.01
CA ILE A 22 -6.55 -3.69 -1.67
C ILE A 22 -6.51 -5.09 -1.07
N GLU A 23 -7.65 -5.54 -0.59
CA GLU A 23 -7.87 -6.89 -0.12
C GLU A 23 -8.20 -7.80 -1.32
N HIS A 24 -7.23 -8.62 -1.74
CA HIS A 24 -7.39 -9.45 -2.93
C HIS A 24 -8.07 -10.77 -2.59
N ARG A 25 -9.26 -11.01 -3.17
CA ARG A 25 -10.01 -12.27 -3.00
C ARG A 25 -10.09 -12.72 -1.52
N SER A 26 -9.91 -14.00 -1.27
CA SER A 26 -9.95 -14.61 0.08
C SER A 26 -8.57 -14.58 0.78
N TRP A 27 -7.81 -13.48 0.65
CA TRP A 27 -6.46 -13.35 1.20
C TRP A 27 -6.34 -13.70 2.69
N ARG A 28 -7.41 -13.45 3.47
CA ARG A 28 -7.46 -13.69 4.93
C ARG A 28 -7.30 -15.16 5.28
N THR A 29 -7.67 -16.05 4.37
CA THR A 29 -7.61 -17.51 4.55
C THR A 29 -6.65 -18.18 3.57
N ASN A 30 -6.08 -17.41 2.62
CA ASN A 30 -5.08 -17.90 1.70
C ASN A 30 -3.73 -18.00 2.40
N ASN A 31 -3.25 -19.22 2.65
CA ASN A 31 -1.99 -19.49 3.33
C ASN A 31 -1.49 -20.91 3.07
N ARG A 32 -0.29 -21.18 3.54
CA ARG A 32 0.36 -22.50 3.51
C ARG A 32 0.61 -23.08 4.89
N ASN A 33 -0.23 -22.78 5.86
CA ASN A 33 -0.08 -23.28 7.24
C ASN A 33 -0.02 -24.80 7.33
N HIS A 34 -0.59 -25.51 6.34
CA HIS A 34 -0.50 -26.97 6.20
C HIS A 34 0.92 -27.50 5.87
N LYS A 35 1.85 -26.62 5.48
CA LYS A 35 3.25 -26.95 5.16
C LYS A 35 4.22 -26.77 6.31
N GLY A 36 3.79 -26.12 7.38
CA GLY A 36 4.59 -25.88 8.56
C GLY A 36 4.11 -24.70 9.39
N PRO A 37 4.73 -24.45 10.54
CA PRO A 37 4.32 -23.37 11.44
C PRO A 37 4.50 -22.00 10.77
N TRP A 38 3.65 -21.06 11.17
CA TRP A 38 3.79 -19.63 10.92
C TRP A 38 4.09 -18.93 12.25
N GLY A 39 5.27 -18.33 12.32
CA GLY A 39 5.78 -17.68 13.53
C GLY A 39 6.59 -18.61 14.46
N PRO A 40 7.23 -18.02 15.50
CA PRO A 40 7.26 -16.58 15.76
C PRO A 40 7.88 -15.81 14.60
N THR A 41 7.36 -14.60 14.31
CA THR A 41 7.92 -13.73 13.25
C THR A 41 9.00 -12.81 13.82
N HIS A 42 9.99 -12.47 12.98
CA HIS A 42 11.14 -11.69 13.41
C HIS A 42 11.53 -10.55 12.45
N GLY A 43 10.90 -10.46 11.29
CA GLY A 43 11.23 -9.38 10.36
C GLY A 43 10.38 -9.37 9.10
N VAL A 44 10.77 -8.49 8.20
CA VAL A 44 10.17 -8.27 6.88
C VAL A 44 11.20 -8.56 5.81
N MET A 45 10.83 -9.36 4.81
CA MET A 45 11.66 -9.63 3.64
C MET A 45 11.07 -8.97 2.40
N ILE A 46 11.91 -8.22 1.70
CA ILE A 46 11.55 -7.51 0.48
C ILE A 46 12.05 -8.29 -0.73
N HIS A 47 11.16 -8.45 -1.70
CA HIS A 47 11.41 -9.15 -2.96
C HIS A 47 11.08 -8.28 -4.17
N HIS A 48 11.41 -8.76 -5.37
CA HIS A 48 10.82 -8.33 -6.61
C HIS A 48 10.22 -9.53 -7.37
N THR A 49 9.09 -9.32 -8.04
CA THR A 49 8.25 -10.38 -8.59
C THR A 49 8.82 -11.10 -9.82
N VAL A 50 9.90 -10.59 -10.44
CA VAL A 50 10.39 -11.04 -11.76
C VAL A 50 9.26 -11.10 -12.79
N SER A 51 8.30 -10.18 -12.72
CA SER A 51 7.13 -10.13 -13.60
C SER A 51 6.70 -8.69 -13.87
N ALA A 52 5.93 -8.51 -14.95
CA ALA A 52 5.37 -7.21 -15.34
C ALA A 52 3.84 -7.22 -15.25
N GLY A 53 3.28 -6.01 -15.01
CA GLY A 53 1.84 -5.80 -14.91
C GLY A 53 1.30 -6.13 -13.51
N SER A 54 0.62 -5.15 -12.89
CA SER A 54 0.15 -5.27 -11.50
C SER A 54 -0.84 -6.43 -11.34
N ALA A 55 -1.85 -6.53 -12.21
CA ALA A 55 -2.89 -7.57 -12.09
C ALA A 55 -2.32 -8.98 -12.23
N SER A 56 -1.46 -9.22 -13.23
CA SER A 56 -0.84 -10.54 -13.46
C SER A 56 0.11 -10.94 -12.33
N SER A 57 0.87 -9.98 -11.79
CA SER A 57 1.77 -10.23 -10.66
C SER A 57 1.01 -10.54 -9.38
N VAL A 58 -0.11 -9.84 -9.12
CA VAL A 58 -0.99 -10.12 -7.98
C VAL A 58 -1.58 -11.53 -8.07
N GLU A 59 -2.10 -11.92 -9.26
CA GLU A 59 -2.63 -13.26 -9.48
C GLU A 59 -1.55 -14.34 -9.33
N LEU A 60 -0.35 -14.10 -9.87
CA LEU A 60 0.79 -14.99 -9.69
C LEU A 60 1.13 -15.17 -8.21
N CYS A 61 1.24 -14.09 -7.45
CA CYS A 61 1.57 -14.17 -6.02
C CYS A 61 0.45 -14.81 -5.19
N TYR A 62 -0.82 -14.63 -5.59
CA TYR A 62 -1.95 -15.24 -4.90
C TYR A 62 -2.01 -16.76 -5.14
N ASN A 63 -1.89 -17.19 -6.40
CA ASN A 63 -2.06 -18.59 -6.79
C ASN A 63 -0.75 -19.38 -6.78
N GLY A 64 0.38 -18.74 -7.08
CA GLY A 64 1.61 -19.42 -7.46
C GLY A 64 1.51 -20.10 -8.84
N HIS A 65 2.37 -21.07 -9.07
CA HIS A 65 2.37 -21.92 -10.24
C HIS A 65 2.80 -23.35 -9.88
N SER A 66 2.79 -24.30 -10.84
CA SER A 66 3.03 -25.72 -10.57
C SER A 66 4.34 -26.02 -9.85
N ALA A 67 5.42 -25.30 -10.19
CA ALA A 67 6.73 -25.49 -9.57
C ALA A 67 6.89 -24.66 -8.27
N LEU A 68 6.09 -23.63 -8.06
CA LEU A 68 6.12 -22.76 -6.88
C LEU A 68 4.70 -22.44 -6.42
N PRO A 69 4.06 -23.37 -5.66
CA PRO A 69 2.69 -23.17 -5.21
C PRO A 69 2.53 -21.98 -4.27
N GLY A 70 1.49 -21.15 -4.49
CA GLY A 70 1.18 -19.97 -3.71
C GLY A 70 0.47 -20.23 -2.39
N PRO A 71 0.19 -19.17 -1.63
CA PRO A 71 0.58 -17.77 -1.89
C PRO A 71 2.09 -17.57 -1.81
N LEU A 72 2.61 -16.64 -2.64
CA LEU A 72 4.05 -16.36 -2.74
C LEU A 72 4.53 -15.17 -1.91
N CYS A 73 3.64 -14.48 -1.20
CA CYS A 73 3.97 -13.38 -0.29
C CYS A 73 2.74 -13.03 0.55
N HIS A 74 2.86 -12.04 1.43
CA HIS A 74 1.74 -11.49 2.18
C HIS A 74 1.08 -10.32 1.43
N GLY A 75 1.88 -9.50 0.75
CA GLY A 75 1.41 -8.38 -0.04
C GLY A 75 2.24 -8.13 -1.28
N VAL A 76 1.57 -7.77 -2.38
CA VAL A 76 2.19 -7.33 -3.63
C VAL A 76 2.12 -5.81 -3.70
N ILE A 77 3.25 -5.16 -3.96
CA ILE A 77 3.36 -3.70 -4.09
C ILE A 77 3.50 -3.36 -5.57
N ASP A 78 2.49 -2.72 -6.14
CA ASP A 78 2.50 -2.36 -7.55
C ASP A 78 3.30 -1.07 -7.84
N LYS A 79 3.49 -0.74 -9.12
CA LYS A 79 4.25 0.44 -9.56
C LYS A 79 3.63 1.77 -9.09
N ALA A 80 2.34 1.79 -8.77
CA ALA A 80 1.65 2.98 -8.25
C ALA A 80 1.75 3.09 -6.72
N GLY A 81 2.38 2.12 -6.05
CA GLY A 81 2.51 2.08 -4.59
C GLY A 81 1.27 1.52 -3.87
N THR A 82 0.38 0.84 -4.58
CA THR A 82 -0.75 0.13 -3.95
C THR A 82 -0.29 -1.22 -3.44
N VAL A 83 -0.67 -1.56 -2.21
CA VAL A 83 -0.43 -2.87 -1.61
C VAL A 83 -1.66 -3.76 -1.83
N HIS A 84 -1.46 -4.90 -2.49
CA HIS A 84 -2.49 -5.91 -2.67
C HIS A 84 -2.22 -7.05 -1.70
N LEU A 85 -3.04 -7.21 -0.66
CA LEU A 85 -2.91 -8.31 0.27
C LEU A 85 -3.37 -9.61 -0.39
N VAL A 86 -2.51 -10.62 -0.39
CA VAL A 86 -2.73 -11.91 -1.05
C VAL A 86 -2.69 -13.10 -0.09
N SER A 87 -2.21 -12.88 1.15
CA SER A 87 -2.09 -13.94 2.15
C SER A 87 -2.17 -13.39 3.59
N ALA A 88 -2.70 -14.21 4.49
CA ALA A 88 -2.57 -14.06 5.93
C ALA A 88 -2.21 -15.42 6.54
N GLY A 89 -0.96 -15.55 6.98
CA GLY A 89 -0.37 -16.79 7.47
C GLY A 89 0.91 -17.15 6.71
N ARG A 90 1.37 -18.39 6.83
CA ARG A 90 2.57 -18.84 6.12
C ARG A 90 2.42 -18.66 4.61
N ALA A 91 3.38 -17.99 3.99
CA ALA A 91 3.51 -17.85 2.53
C ALA A 91 4.80 -18.52 2.03
N ASN A 92 4.96 -18.65 0.72
CA ASN A 92 6.08 -19.34 0.09
C ASN A 92 6.98 -18.34 -0.64
N HIS A 93 7.81 -17.60 0.09
CA HIS A 93 8.59 -16.48 -0.46
C HIS A 93 10.08 -16.55 -0.11
N ALA A 94 10.41 -16.98 1.10
CA ALA A 94 11.77 -16.85 1.64
C ALA A 94 12.62 -18.13 1.48
N GLY A 95 11.97 -19.28 1.26
CA GLY A 95 12.68 -20.55 1.15
C GLY A 95 13.54 -20.89 2.36
N SER A 96 14.58 -21.67 2.13
CA SER A 96 15.63 -21.95 3.13
C SER A 96 16.78 -20.98 2.93
N GLY A 97 17.19 -20.31 4.00
CA GLY A 97 18.32 -19.38 4.02
C GLY A 97 19.14 -19.54 5.30
N ASP A 98 19.91 -18.54 5.60
CA ASP A 98 20.98 -18.62 6.58
C ASP A 98 20.50 -18.35 8.01
N GLY A 99 20.73 -19.33 8.90
CA GLY A 99 20.33 -19.23 10.32
C GLY A 99 21.08 -18.14 11.08
N ASP A 100 22.31 -17.83 10.71
CA ASP A 100 23.09 -16.76 11.34
C ASP A 100 22.55 -15.38 10.96
N VAL A 101 22.05 -15.22 9.72
CA VAL A 101 21.32 -14.02 9.30
C VAL A 101 20.05 -13.87 10.13
N LEU A 102 19.27 -14.95 10.35
CA LEU A 102 18.09 -14.89 11.22
C LEU A 102 18.46 -14.42 12.64
N GLN A 103 19.55 -14.95 13.22
CA GLN A 103 19.98 -14.53 14.56
C GLN A 103 20.41 -13.06 14.60
N ALA A 104 21.03 -12.55 13.53
CA ALA A 104 21.39 -11.16 13.41
C ALA A 104 20.14 -10.25 13.32
N VAL A 105 19.12 -10.67 12.58
CA VAL A 105 17.82 -9.98 12.49
C VAL A 105 17.09 -9.97 13.85
N ILE A 106 17.04 -11.11 14.53
CA ILE A 106 16.43 -11.22 15.88
C ILE A 106 17.10 -10.28 16.88
N ALA A 107 18.41 -10.12 16.76
CA ALA A 107 19.20 -9.25 17.64
C ALA A 107 19.29 -7.80 17.13
N GLU A 108 18.63 -7.46 16.04
CA GLU A 108 18.66 -6.15 15.37
C GLU A 108 20.09 -5.63 15.21
N ARG A 109 20.99 -6.49 14.71
CA ARG A 109 22.40 -6.16 14.53
C ARG A 109 22.58 -5.14 13.41
N ALA A 110 23.50 -4.20 13.61
CA ALA A 110 23.81 -3.18 12.60
C ALA A 110 24.38 -3.74 11.29
N THR A 111 24.98 -4.93 11.35
CA THR A 111 25.57 -5.60 10.18
C THR A 111 25.11 -7.05 10.15
N LEU A 112 24.64 -7.50 9.00
CA LEU A 112 24.32 -8.90 8.78
C LEU A 112 25.59 -9.69 8.44
N PRO A 113 25.68 -10.97 8.85
CA PRO A 113 26.70 -11.88 8.36
C PRO A 113 26.47 -12.20 6.87
N PRO A 114 27.45 -12.77 6.16
CA PRO A 114 27.23 -13.28 4.80
C PRO A 114 26.18 -14.39 4.80
N ASP A 115 25.32 -14.41 3.79
CA ASP A 115 24.36 -15.47 3.50
C ASP A 115 25.08 -16.65 2.83
N ASN A 116 25.62 -17.56 3.60
CA ASN A 116 26.44 -18.66 3.09
C ASN A 116 25.86 -20.05 3.36
N GLU A 117 24.73 -20.15 4.05
CA GLU A 117 24.03 -21.39 4.39
C GLU A 117 22.57 -21.35 3.94
N ALA A 118 21.91 -22.51 3.91
CA ALA A 118 20.49 -22.64 3.53
C ALA A 118 19.79 -23.68 4.44
N ASP A 119 19.98 -23.51 5.74
CA ASP A 119 19.59 -24.44 6.80
C ASP A 119 18.31 -24.05 7.55
N THR A 120 17.82 -22.83 7.32
CA THR A 120 16.74 -22.24 8.11
C THR A 120 15.53 -21.86 7.25
N ASP A 121 14.33 -22.28 7.64
CA ASP A 121 13.06 -22.05 6.93
C ASP A 121 12.56 -20.61 7.13
N GLY A 122 12.89 -19.71 6.20
CA GLY A 122 12.51 -18.31 6.25
C GLY A 122 11.01 -18.05 6.14
N ASN A 123 10.26 -18.94 5.47
CA ASN A 123 8.81 -18.81 5.37
C ASN A 123 8.08 -18.85 6.72
N ARG A 124 8.74 -19.33 7.75
CA ARG A 124 8.24 -19.33 9.13
C ARG A 124 8.40 -17.98 9.81
N TYR A 125 9.46 -17.23 9.50
CA TYR A 125 9.97 -16.16 10.33
C TYR A 125 9.77 -14.76 9.76
N PHE A 126 9.51 -14.63 8.46
CA PHE A 126 9.43 -13.33 7.80
C PHE A 126 8.07 -13.05 7.16
N TYR A 127 7.61 -11.80 7.31
CA TYR A 127 6.59 -11.27 6.40
C TYR A 127 7.26 -11.00 5.05
N GLY A 128 6.65 -11.42 3.94
CA GLY A 128 7.19 -11.18 2.60
C GLY A 128 6.36 -10.17 1.83
N PHE A 129 7.03 -9.18 1.22
CA PHE A 129 6.41 -8.26 0.27
C PHE A 129 7.10 -8.37 -1.08
N GLU A 130 6.31 -8.64 -2.11
CA GLU A 130 6.74 -8.73 -3.50
C GLU A 130 6.46 -7.42 -4.23
N ALA A 131 7.48 -6.69 -4.63
CA ALA A 131 7.32 -5.47 -5.41
C ALA A 131 7.38 -5.78 -6.90
N VAL A 132 6.38 -5.31 -7.66
CA VAL A 132 6.29 -5.58 -9.10
C VAL A 132 7.47 -4.95 -9.83
N ASN A 133 8.40 -5.78 -10.29
CA ASN A 133 9.57 -5.37 -11.04
C ASN A 133 10.16 -6.59 -11.76
N LEU A 134 10.66 -6.38 -12.99
CA LEU A 134 11.28 -7.45 -13.79
C LEU A 134 12.60 -7.98 -13.20
N GLY A 135 13.25 -7.23 -12.32
CA GLY A 135 14.51 -7.62 -11.70
C GLY A 135 15.69 -7.66 -12.67
N ASP A 136 15.53 -7.11 -13.88
CA ASP A 136 16.55 -7.07 -14.93
C ASP A 136 17.57 -5.93 -14.78
N GLY A 137 17.41 -5.10 -13.74
CA GLY A 137 18.23 -3.91 -13.47
C GLY A 137 17.90 -2.71 -14.35
N ARG A 138 16.90 -2.80 -15.22
CA ARG A 138 16.46 -1.73 -16.14
C ARG A 138 15.03 -1.27 -15.84
N ASP A 139 14.19 -2.17 -15.36
CA ASP A 139 12.82 -1.82 -14.97
C ASP A 139 12.87 -0.83 -13.78
N PRO A 140 12.34 0.41 -13.95
CA PRO A 140 12.52 1.46 -12.97
C PRO A 140 11.72 1.18 -11.68
N TRP A 141 12.20 1.75 -10.59
CA TRP A 141 11.50 1.83 -9.31
C TRP A 141 10.86 3.22 -9.15
N PRO A 142 9.57 3.41 -9.45
CA PRO A 142 8.90 4.68 -9.21
C PRO A 142 8.95 5.08 -7.73
N ASP A 143 9.04 6.38 -7.44
CA ASP A 143 9.07 6.90 -6.07
C ASP A 143 7.86 6.43 -5.23
N ALA A 144 6.68 6.35 -5.86
CA ALA A 144 5.48 5.83 -5.20
C ALA A 144 5.64 4.38 -4.74
N GLN A 145 6.30 3.53 -5.56
CA GLN A 145 6.55 2.13 -5.21
C GLN A 145 7.61 2.02 -4.10
N LEU A 146 8.71 2.78 -4.20
CA LEU A 146 9.75 2.81 -3.16
C LEU A 146 9.17 3.32 -1.82
N LEU A 147 8.33 4.35 -1.85
CA LEU A 147 7.64 4.86 -0.66
C LEU A 147 6.68 3.81 -0.07
N ALA A 148 6.01 3.02 -0.90
CA ALA A 148 5.12 1.97 -0.42
C ALA A 148 5.88 0.80 0.20
N ILE A 149 7.05 0.43 -0.33
CA ILE A 149 7.95 -0.57 0.29
C ILE A 149 8.39 -0.08 1.67
N GLU A 150 8.88 1.15 1.76
CA GLU A 150 9.27 1.81 3.01
C GLU A 150 8.14 1.79 4.05
N ARG A 151 6.93 2.21 3.65
CA ARG A 151 5.75 2.23 4.52
C ARG A 151 5.30 0.84 4.95
N ALA A 152 5.28 -0.12 4.03
CA ALA A 152 4.85 -1.49 4.36
C ALA A 152 5.79 -2.13 5.38
N ALA A 153 7.09 -1.96 5.22
CA ALA A 153 8.07 -2.43 6.19
C ALA A 153 7.94 -1.71 7.54
N ALA A 154 7.85 -0.38 7.56
CA ALA A 154 7.68 0.41 8.77
C ALA A 154 6.39 0.04 9.53
N ALA A 155 5.28 -0.21 8.82
CA ALA A 155 4.02 -0.64 9.42
C ALA A 155 4.16 -1.93 10.24
N ILE A 156 4.88 -2.90 9.69
CA ILE A 156 5.15 -4.18 10.37
C ILE A 156 6.11 -3.98 11.54
N CYS A 157 7.19 -3.21 11.35
CA CYS A 157 8.15 -2.90 12.41
C CYS A 157 7.43 -2.24 13.61
N ARG A 158 6.62 -1.19 13.39
CA ARG A 158 5.83 -0.56 14.47
C ARG A 158 4.89 -1.53 15.17
N ALA A 159 4.22 -2.39 14.41
CA ALA A 159 3.24 -3.33 14.97
C ALA A 159 3.88 -4.38 15.88
N HIS A 160 5.20 -4.60 15.75
CA HIS A 160 5.98 -5.55 16.51
C HIS A 160 7.02 -4.92 17.45
N ASP A 161 7.13 -3.59 17.44
CA ASP A 161 8.16 -2.84 18.19
C ASP A 161 9.59 -3.22 17.74
N TRP A 162 9.77 -3.35 16.41
CA TRP A 162 11.06 -3.59 15.75
C TRP A 162 11.62 -2.32 15.14
N ASP A 163 12.94 -2.28 14.96
CA ASP A 163 13.59 -1.24 14.18
C ASP A 163 13.81 -1.66 12.70
N GLU A 164 14.46 -0.80 11.91
CA GLU A 164 14.73 -1.02 10.48
C GLU A 164 15.64 -2.21 10.20
N ARG A 165 16.39 -2.71 11.21
CA ARG A 165 17.31 -3.84 11.07
C ARG A 165 16.57 -5.17 11.02
N SER A 166 15.31 -5.19 11.39
CA SER A 166 14.41 -6.32 11.15
C SER A 166 13.93 -6.41 9.69
N VAL A 167 14.40 -5.51 8.79
CA VAL A 167 14.04 -5.52 7.37
C VAL A 167 15.23 -5.92 6.51
N ILE A 168 15.06 -7.02 5.76
CA ILE A 168 16.09 -7.57 4.88
C ILE A 168 15.58 -7.75 3.45
N GLY A 169 16.49 -7.83 2.49
CA GLY A 169 16.21 -8.33 1.15
C GLY A 169 16.42 -9.84 1.07
N HIS A 170 15.79 -10.49 0.11
CA HIS A 170 16.03 -11.91 -0.14
C HIS A 170 17.49 -12.19 -0.49
N LEU A 171 18.15 -11.24 -1.14
CA LEU A 171 19.59 -11.27 -1.46
C LEU A 171 20.51 -11.28 -0.23
N GLU A 172 20.01 -10.93 0.95
CA GLU A 172 20.75 -10.95 2.22
C GLU A 172 20.42 -12.20 3.06
N TRP A 173 19.50 -13.06 2.55
CA TRP A 173 18.95 -14.20 3.27
C TRP A 173 19.40 -15.55 2.71
N GLN A 174 19.37 -15.71 1.39
CA GLN A 174 19.58 -16.99 0.74
C GLN A 174 20.67 -16.92 -0.32
N PRO A 175 21.70 -17.76 -0.27
CA PRO A 175 22.77 -17.80 -1.25
C PRO A 175 22.28 -17.83 -2.69
N GLY A 176 22.81 -16.93 -3.52
CA GLY A 176 22.47 -16.85 -4.93
C GLY A 176 21.20 -16.06 -5.28
N LYS A 177 20.48 -15.53 -4.30
CA LYS A 177 19.36 -14.60 -4.55
C LYS A 177 19.89 -13.21 -4.88
N VAL A 178 19.13 -12.48 -5.68
CA VAL A 178 19.51 -11.14 -6.17
C VAL A 178 18.46 -10.08 -5.89
N ASP A 179 17.33 -10.47 -5.33
CA ASP A 179 16.17 -9.59 -5.10
C ASP A 179 16.17 -8.98 -3.68
N PRO A 180 15.78 -7.71 -3.59
CA PRO A 180 15.44 -6.79 -4.67
C PRO A 180 16.68 -6.23 -5.37
N ARG A 181 16.63 -6.07 -6.71
CA ARG A 181 17.70 -5.47 -7.50
C ARG A 181 17.30 -4.03 -7.90
N GLY A 182 18.27 -3.09 -7.86
CA GLY A 182 18.10 -1.73 -8.35
C GLY A 182 18.07 -0.66 -7.25
N PHE A 183 18.07 -1.07 -5.99
CA PHE A 183 18.41 -0.24 -4.83
C PHE A 183 19.12 -1.09 -3.78
N THR A 184 19.81 -0.46 -2.83
CA THR A 184 20.48 -1.19 -1.74
C THR A 184 19.57 -1.29 -0.52
N MET A 185 19.65 -2.41 0.21
CA MET A 185 18.87 -2.58 1.44
C MET A 185 19.30 -1.58 2.52
N ASP A 186 20.56 -1.16 2.55
CA ASP A 186 21.02 -0.09 3.46
C ASP A 186 20.30 1.23 3.20
N SER A 187 20.12 1.59 1.92
CA SER A 187 19.37 2.80 1.57
C SER A 187 17.89 2.69 1.96
N MET A 188 17.30 1.49 1.84
CA MET A 188 15.91 1.23 2.22
C MET A 188 15.77 1.24 3.76
N ARG A 189 16.66 0.57 4.49
CA ARG A 189 16.69 0.63 5.97
C ARG A 189 16.84 2.06 6.49
N ALA A 190 17.72 2.87 5.87
CA ALA A 190 17.86 4.28 6.26
C ALA A 190 16.57 5.09 6.06
N ARG A 191 15.76 4.79 5.03
CA ARG A 191 14.44 5.40 4.82
C ARG A 191 13.44 4.92 5.86
N ILE A 192 13.42 3.62 6.14
CA ILE A 192 12.53 3.01 7.14
C ILE A 192 12.83 3.58 8.54
N GLY A 193 14.10 3.65 8.95
CA GLY A 193 14.49 4.22 10.23
C GLY A 193 14.01 5.66 10.41
N LYS A 194 14.23 6.53 9.42
CA LYS A 194 13.71 7.90 9.43
C LYS A 194 12.19 7.96 9.53
N ARG A 195 11.47 7.00 8.94
CA ARG A 195 10.02 6.89 9.02
C ARG A 195 9.58 6.42 10.41
N LEU A 196 10.31 5.50 11.00
CA LEU A 196 10.02 5.02 12.35
C LEU A 196 10.18 6.11 13.42
N ASP A 197 11.02 7.11 13.20
CA ASP A 197 11.16 8.30 14.06
C ASP A 197 9.96 9.27 13.99
N GLN A 198 9.05 9.08 13.03
CA GLN A 198 7.88 9.94 12.81
C GLN A 198 6.58 9.21 13.15
N ALA A 199 5.51 9.95 13.41
CA ALA A 199 4.18 9.34 13.53
C ALA A 199 3.71 8.73 12.20
N PRO A 200 2.91 7.67 12.22
CA PRO A 200 2.33 7.08 11.01
C PRO A 200 1.45 8.09 10.24
N ASP A 201 1.57 8.16 8.91
CA ASP A 201 0.86 9.14 8.08
C ASP A 201 -0.68 8.95 8.03
N GLY A 202 -1.16 7.76 8.36
CA GLY A 202 -2.58 7.40 8.31
C GLY A 202 -3.34 7.57 9.63
N VAL A 203 -2.63 7.83 10.72
CA VAL A 203 -3.25 8.06 12.04
C VAL A 203 -3.35 9.55 12.27
N ALA A 204 -4.56 10.09 12.34
CA ALA A 204 -4.76 11.45 12.84
C ALA A 204 -4.22 11.50 14.27
N GLU A 205 -3.23 12.36 14.53
CA GLU A 205 -2.68 12.57 15.86
C GLU A 205 -3.84 12.90 16.83
N PRO A 206 -3.98 12.21 17.98
CA PRO A 206 -4.98 12.59 18.95
C PRO A 206 -4.64 14.02 19.40
N GLU A 207 -5.57 14.96 19.22
CA GLU A 207 -5.39 16.33 19.71
C GLU A 207 -4.97 16.30 21.18
N LYS A 208 -3.71 16.67 21.46
CA LYS A 208 -3.27 16.91 22.83
C LYS A 208 -4.16 17.97 23.45
N PRO A 209 -4.69 17.78 24.68
CA PRO A 209 -5.46 18.81 25.34
C PRO A 209 -4.66 20.11 25.38
N LYS A 210 -5.18 21.15 24.78
CA LYS A 210 -4.57 22.49 24.72
C LYS A 210 -4.48 23.07 26.12
N PRO A 211 -3.28 23.47 26.61
CA PRO A 211 -3.20 24.23 27.84
C PRO A 211 -3.94 25.57 27.69
N PRO A 212 -4.52 26.15 28.76
CA PRO A 212 -5.27 27.41 28.68
C PRO A 212 -4.39 28.55 28.20
N THR A 213 -4.85 29.27 27.21
CA THR A 213 -4.16 30.35 26.51
C THR A 213 -4.12 31.62 27.33
N LYS A 214 -2.93 32.24 27.45
CA LYS A 214 -2.72 33.65 27.80
C LYS A 214 -2.56 34.46 26.48
N PRO A 215 -3.00 35.68 26.39
CA PRO A 215 -3.30 36.33 25.12
C PRO A 215 -2.13 37.00 24.39
N THR A 216 -2.26 37.03 23.08
CA THR A 216 -1.73 37.90 22.03
C THR A 216 -0.31 37.76 21.51
N ALA A 217 -0.24 37.30 20.24
CA ALA A 217 0.67 37.79 19.20
C ALA A 217 0.09 37.49 17.80
N PRO A 218 0.51 38.18 16.73
CA PRO A 218 -0.30 38.44 15.53
C PRO A 218 -0.56 37.23 14.61
N LYS A 219 -1.69 37.27 13.89
CA LYS A 219 -2.24 36.24 13.00
C LYS A 219 -1.22 35.69 12.01
N PRO A 220 -1.11 34.33 11.89
CA PRO A 220 -0.45 33.71 10.74
C PRO A 220 -1.26 33.86 9.45
N VAL A 221 -0.55 34.11 8.34
CA VAL A 221 -1.09 34.15 6.99
C VAL A 221 -1.71 32.79 6.67
N PRO A 222 -2.93 32.69 6.07
CA PRO A 222 -3.56 31.43 5.73
C PRO A 222 -2.72 30.64 4.72
N ALA A 223 -2.55 29.33 4.97
CA ALA A 223 -1.96 28.42 3.99
C ALA A 223 -2.77 28.45 2.68
N PRO A 224 -2.12 28.34 1.51
CA PRO A 224 -2.84 28.34 0.23
C PRO A 224 -3.83 27.18 0.17
N LYS A 225 -5.09 27.49 -0.19
CA LYS A 225 -6.14 26.48 -0.36
C LYS A 225 -5.70 25.43 -1.40
N PRO A 226 -6.01 24.12 -1.18
CA PRO A 226 -5.72 23.09 -2.16
C PRO A 226 -6.28 23.50 -3.54
N LYS A 227 -5.54 23.24 -4.61
CA LYS A 227 -5.93 23.63 -5.98
C LYS A 227 -7.20 22.91 -6.45
N TYR A 228 -7.47 21.73 -5.91
CA TYR A 228 -8.61 20.87 -6.26
C TYR A 228 -9.40 20.48 -5.02
N GLU A 229 -10.72 20.26 -5.23
CA GLU A 229 -11.64 19.81 -4.20
C GLU A 229 -11.28 18.41 -3.70
N PRO A 230 -11.04 18.22 -2.40
CA PRO A 230 -10.80 16.90 -1.85
C PRO A 230 -12.02 15.99 -2.03
N PHE A 231 -11.81 14.68 -2.16
CA PHE A 231 -12.91 13.73 -2.31
C PHE A 231 -13.86 13.77 -1.10
N PRO A 232 -15.13 14.17 -1.26
CA PRO A 232 -16.05 14.34 -0.13
C PRO A 232 -16.65 13.03 0.41
N GLY A 233 -16.22 11.87 -0.14
CA GLY A 233 -16.77 10.55 0.17
C GLY A 233 -17.96 10.15 -0.72
N ALA A 234 -18.11 8.85 -1.00
CA ALA A 234 -19.17 8.32 -1.87
C ALA A 234 -20.58 8.65 -1.36
N ALA A 235 -20.80 8.64 -0.05
CA ALA A 235 -22.09 8.97 0.59
C ALA A 235 -22.55 10.42 0.38
N PHE A 236 -21.64 11.31 -0.06
CA PHE A 236 -21.99 12.68 -0.42
C PHE A 236 -22.90 12.73 -1.66
N PHE A 237 -22.74 11.81 -2.58
CA PHE A 237 -23.41 11.79 -3.90
C PHE A 237 -24.72 10.99 -3.85
N LYS A 238 -25.74 11.57 -3.23
CA LYS A 238 -27.07 10.97 -3.06
C LYS A 238 -28.19 11.89 -3.51
N ALA A 239 -29.34 11.30 -3.82
CA ALA A 239 -30.52 12.04 -4.20
C ALA A 239 -30.89 13.14 -3.19
N GLY A 240 -31.22 14.33 -3.69
CA GLY A 240 -31.52 15.51 -2.86
C GLY A 240 -30.31 16.30 -2.39
N ARG A 241 -29.08 15.82 -2.57
CA ARG A 241 -27.88 16.61 -2.23
C ARG A 241 -27.73 17.80 -3.17
N SER A 242 -27.53 18.98 -2.59
CA SER A 242 -27.23 20.22 -3.34
C SER A 242 -25.93 20.83 -2.80
N SER A 243 -24.97 21.13 -3.70
CA SER A 243 -23.68 21.69 -3.33
C SER A 243 -22.98 22.31 -4.54
N PRO A 244 -22.20 23.40 -4.38
CA PRO A 244 -21.32 23.93 -5.43
C PRO A 244 -20.34 22.88 -5.98
N VAL A 245 -19.90 21.94 -5.15
CA VAL A 245 -19.02 20.82 -5.52
C VAL A 245 -19.64 19.98 -6.65
N VAL A 246 -20.95 19.72 -6.62
CA VAL A 246 -21.67 18.98 -7.69
C VAL A 246 -21.61 19.74 -9.01
N THR A 247 -21.79 21.07 -8.96
CA THR A 247 -21.69 21.91 -10.16
C THR A 247 -20.27 21.91 -10.73
N ALA A 248 -19.25 22.06 -9.88
CA ALA A 248 -17.83 22.04 -10.28
C ALA A 248 -17.44 20.69 -10.88
N MET A 249 -17.85 19.60 -10.27
CA MET A 249 -17.67 18.24 -10.79
C MET A 249 -18.31 18.08 -12.17
N GLY A 250 -19.57 18.50 -12.31
CA GLY A 250 -20.31 18.40 -13.58
C GLY A 250 -19.65 19.20 -14.71
N LYS A 251 -19.14 20.40 -14.43
CA LYS A 251 -18.36 21.20 -15.39
C LYS A 251 -17.09 20.47 -15.82
N ARG A 252 -16.40 19.82 -14.91
CA ARG A 252 -15.21 19.01 -15.24
C ARG A 252 -15.59 17.80 -16.11
N LEU A 253 -16.68 17.10 -15.80
CA LEU A 253 -17.17 15.98 -16.62
C LEU A 253 -17.51 16.39 -18.04
N VAL A 254 -18.08 17.59 -18.23
CA VAL A 254 -18.32 18.17 -19.56
C VAL A 254 -17.00 18.43 -20.27
N ALA A 255 -16.05 19.08 -19.60
CA ALA A 255 -14.71 19.36 -20.16
C ALA A 255 -13.95 18.09 -20.56
N GLU A 256 -14.17 16.97 -19.86
CA GLU A 256 -13.62 15.65 -20.17
C GLU A 256 -14.40 14.89 -21.28
N GLY A 257 -15.44 15.49 -21.86
CA GLY A 257 -16.28 14.86 -22.89
C GLY A 257 -17.24 13.81 -22.35
N CYS A 258 -17.43 13.76 -21.02
CA CYS A 258 -18.25 12.78 -20.34
C CYS A 258 -19.64 13.32 -19.94
N GLY A 259 -19.96 14.59 -20.22
CA GLY A 259 -21.23 15.20 -19.87
C GLY A 259 -22.45 14.51 -20.52
N ARG A 260 -23.50 14.26 -19.73
CA ARG A 260 -24.78 13.68 -20.15
C ARG A 260 -25.95 14.56 -19.69
N TYR A 261 -25.74 15.87 -19.75
CA TYR A 261 -26.70 16.89 -19.34
C TYR A 261 -27.47 17.41 -20.54
N THR A 262 -28.76 17.66 -20.34
CA THR A 262 -29.64 18.31 -21.34
C THR A 262 -29.57 19.84 -21.21
N VAL A 263 -29.45 20.34 -19.96
CA VAL A 263 -29.49 21.79 -19.65
C VAL A 263 -28.15 22.27 -19.08
N GLY A 264 -27.24 21.33 -18.79
CA GLY A 264 -25.94 21.60 -18.15
C GLY A 264 -25.91 21.20 -16.66
N PRO A 265 -24.68 21.19 -16.06
CA PRO A 265 -24.54 20.80 -14.67
C PRO A 265 -25.00 21.87 -13.70
N GLY A 266 -25.78 21.46 -12.70
CA GLY A 266 -26.30 22.28 -11.60
C GLY A 266 -25.81 21.82 -10.24
N PRO A 267 -26.23 22.51 -9.14
CA PRO A 267 -25.77 22.16 -7.79
C PRO A 267 -26.43 20.91 -7.22
N LYS A 268 -27.56 20.46 -7.77
CA LYS A 268 -28.33 19.34 -7.25
C LYS A 268 -27.90 18.04 -7.93
N TRP A 269 -27.44 17.07 -7.11
CA TRP A 269 -27.08 15.73 -7.60
C TRP A 269 -28.29 15.05 -8.28
N SER A 270 -28.07 14.58 -9.49
CA SER A 270 -29.11 14.03 -10.36
C SER A 270 -28.68 12.77 -11.11
N THR A 271 -29.60 12.13 -11.81
CA THR A 271 -29.28 11.01 -12.71
C THR A 271 -28.33 11.43 -13.84
N ALA A 272 -28.40 12.67 -14.31
CA ALA A 272 -27.49 13.19 -15.34
C ALA A 272 -26.05 13.24 -14.81
N ASP A 273 -25.84 13.64 -13.55
CA ASP A 273 -24.52 13.62 -12.90
C ASP A 273 -24.00 12.19 -12.78
N ARG A 274 -24.83 11.27 -12.31
CA ARG A 274 -24.48 9.86 -12.20
C ARG A 274 -24.09 9.26 -13.56
N ASN A 275 -24.87 9.50 -14.60
CA ASN A 275 -24.59 9.01 -15.95
C ASN A 275 -23.30 9.62 -16.54
N SER A 276 -23.06 10.91 -16.27
CA SER A 276 -21.83 11.61 -16.67
C SER A 276 -20.62 11.03 -15.95
N TYR A 277 -20.76 10.74 -14.66
CA TYR A 277 -19.69 10.16 -13.87
C TYR A 277 -19.40 8.71 -14.27
N ALA A 278 -20.41 7.91 -14.59
CA ALA A 278 -20.23 6.57 -15.14
C ALA A 278 -19.48 6.60 -16.50
N ALA A 279 -19.76 7.60 -17.35
CA ALA A 279 -19.00 7.79 -18.59
C ALA A 279 -17.52 8.13 -18.32
N TRP A 280 -17.24 8.93 -17.29
CA TRP A 280 -15.90 9.23 -16.83
C TRP A 280 -15.16 7.99 -16.30
N GLN A 281 -15.82 7.20 -15.46
CA GLN A 281 -15.28 5.94 -14.95
C GLN A 281 -14.92 5.00 -16.10
N ARG A 282 -15.80 4.83 -17.11
CA ARG A 282 -15.48 4.02 -18.31
C ARG A 282 -14.33 4.59 -19.12
N LYS A 283 -14.22 5.91 -19.25
CA LYS A 283 -13.06 6.58 -19.90
C LYS A 283 -11.76 6.27 -19.18
N LEU A 284 -11.81 6.08 -17.86
CA LEU A 284 -10.66 5.67 -17.04
C LEU A 284 -10.37 4.16 -17.06
N GLY A 285 -11.18 3.35 -17.77
CA GLY A 285 -11.03 1.90 -17.88
C GLY A 285 -11.80 1.09 -16.84
N PHE A 286 -12.63 1.72 -16.01
CA PHE A 286 -13.52 0.99 -15.08
C PHE A 286 -14.67 0.31 -15.84
N THR A 287 -15.09 -0.88 -15.39
CA THR A 287 -16.15 -1.69 -16.02
C THR A 287 -17.13 -2.24 -14.98
N GLY A 288 -18.28 -2.73 -15.42
CA GLY A 288 -19.28 -3.37 -14.53
C GLY A 288 -19.70 -2.46 -13.38
N SER A 289 -19.71 -3.01 -12.17
CA SER A 289 -20.09 -2.31 -10.93
C SER A 289 -19.15 -1.14 -10.58
N ASP A 290 -17.92 -1.11 -11.10
CA ASP A 290 -16.95 -0.05 -10.83
C ASP A 290 -17.20 1.20 -11.70
N ALA A 291 -18.08 1.09 -12.70
CA ALA A 291 -18.55 2.18 -13.54
C ALA A 291 -20.02 2.57 -13.25
N ASP A 292 -20.40 2.54 -11.98
CA ASP A 292 -21.79 2.73 -11.50
C ASP A 292 -22.23 4.19 -11.45
N GLY A 293 -21.32 5.12 -11.70
CA GLY A 293 -21.57 6.56 -11.69
C GLY A 293 -21.52 7.21 -10.31
N ILE A 294 -21.21 6.47 -9.25
CA ILE A 294 -20.94 7.04 -7.93
C ILE A 294 -19.44 7.36 -7.85
N PRO A 295 -19.05 8.61 -7.52
CA PRO A 295 -17.65 8.97 -7.40
C PRO A 295 -16.92 8.12 -6.34
N GLY A 296 -15.79 7.53 -6.75
CA GLY A 296 -14.81 6.92 -5.87
C GLY A 296 -13.54 7.78 -5.80
N LYS A 297 -12.74 7.65 -4.73
CA LYS A 297 -11.57 8.51 -4.51
C LYS A 297 -10.61 8.53 -5.70
N SER A 298 -10.28 7.37 -6.28
CA SER A 298 -9.33 7.29 -7.39
C SER A 298 -9.81 7.98 -8.67
N SER A 299 -11.10 7.83 -9.01
CA SER A 299 -11.71 8.49 -10.16
C SER A 299 -11.93 9.99 -9.92
N TRP A 300 -12.19 10.40 -8.67
CA TRP A 300 -12.33 11.78 -8.25
C TRP A 300 -11.02 12.55 -8.38
N ASP A 301 -9.94 12.02 -7.81
CA ASP A 301 -8.63 12.66 -7.84
C ASP A 301 -8.13 12.88 -9.27
N ARG A 302 -8.47 11.98 -10.20
CA ARG A 302 -8.15 12.11 -11.63
C ARG A 302 -9.02 13.14 -12.34
N LEU A 303 -10.26 13.37 -11.88
CA LEU A 303 -11.14 14.35 -12.46
C LEU A 303 -10.69 15.79 -12.19
N LYS A 304 -9.90 16.02 -11.11
CA LYS A 304 -9.32 17.31 -10.73
C LYS A 304 -10.40 18.40 -10.63
N VAL A 305 -11.44 18.13 -9.86
CA VAL A 305 -12.52 19.08 -9.62
C VAL A 305 -11.96 20.34 -8.95
N PRO A 306 -12.19 21.56 -9.50
CA PRO A 306 -11.71 22.80 -8.89
C PRO A 306 -12.31 22.99 -7.50
N ASN A 307 -11.52 23.53 -6.58
CA ASN A 307 -11.96 23.89 -5.24
C ASN A 307 -13.00 25.04 -5.32
N VAL A 308 -14.10 24.94 -4.55
CA VAL A 308 -15.24 25.87 -4.57
C VAL A 308 -15.59 26.36 -3.18
#